data_976c83d6a007599747948fc688fbfa4a
#
_entry.id   976c83d6a007599747948fc688fbfa4a
#
_cell.length_a   1.000
_cell.length_b   1.000
_cell.length_c   1.000
_cell.angle_alpha   90.00
_cell.angle_beta   90.00
_cell.angle_gamma   90.00
#
_symmetry.space_group_name_H-M   'P 1'
#
loop_
_entity.id
_entity.type
_entity.pdbx_description
1 polymer ?
#
loop_
_entity_poly.entity_id
_entity_poly.type
_entity_poly.pdbx_seq_one_letter_code
_entity_poly.pdbx_strand_id
1 'polypeptide(L)'
;AKQMNLPMAEVYEVASFYHHFEIVRGEEAQAPRLVVRVCDSLTCSMAGARELLAALPERLRAAGQSDVQVLAVPCVGRCEQAPVVVVHQCPVPHATVDAVLETVSLKPNRAVALHPQAPAAINFDVAALAGQSVPVQPEGISPAYADLAAYREQGGYQTAAALVNGEMDAEAVLAAMEDSGLRGLGGAGFPAGRKWRIVRDQPAPRLMAVNIDEGEPGTFKDRTYL
;
A
#
# COMPACT_ATOMS: atom_id res chain seq x y z
N ALA A 1 11.14 -26.26 -8.86
CA ALA A 1 12.24 -27.01 -8.27
C ALA A 1 13.09 -27.70 -9.38
N LYS A 2 12.54 -28.66 -10.11
CA LYS A 2 13.29 -29.41 -11.14
C LYS A 2 13.94 -28.53 -12.21
N GLN A 3 13.21 -27.56 -12.77
CA GLN A 3 13.72 -26.64 -13.80
C GLN A 3 14.77 -25.65 -13.27
N MET A 4 14.69 -25.30 -12.00
CA MET A 4 15.62 -24.36 -11.34
C MET A 4 16.81 -25.08 -10.68
N ASN A 5 16.82 -26.42 -10.71
CA ASN A 5 17.80 -27.26 -10.01
C ASN A 5 17.95 -26.90 -8.51
N LEU A 6 16.80 -26.64 -7.86
CA LEU A 6 16.71 -26.33 -6.43
C LEU A 6 15.98 -27.45 -5.69
N PRO A 7 16.30 -27.69 -4.40
CA PRO A 7 15.53 -28.59 -3.55
C PRO A 7 14.05 -28.15 -3.50
N MET A 8 13.13 -29.12 -3.46
CA MET A 8 11.70 -28.83 -3.35
C MET A 8 11.37 -28.04 -2.09
N ALA A 9 12.08 -28.29 -0.99
CA ALA A 9 11.87 -27.59 0.28
C ALA A 9 12.15 -26.09 0.17
N GLU A 10 13.22 -25.70 -0.51
CA GLU A 10 13.55 -24.27 -0.73
C GLU A 10 12.48 -23.56 -1.57
N VAL A 11 12.04 -24.20 -2.66
CA VAL A 11 10.98 -23.62 -3.50
C VAL A 11 9.66 -23.51 -2.73
N TYR A 12 9.34 -24.52 -1.92
CA TYR A 12 8.14 -24.50 -1.08
C TYR A 12 8.22 -23.43 0.01
N GLU A 13 9.36 -23.28 0.68
CA GLU A 13 9.59 -22.28 1.71
C GLU A 13 9.36 -20.87 1.17
N VAL A 14 9.98 -20.54 0.03
CA VAL A 14 9.80 -19.25 -0.62
C VAL A 14 8.35 -19.04 -1.05
N ALA A 15 7.74 -20.02 -1.70
CA ALA A 15 6.35 -19.89 -2.18
C ALA A 15 5.35 -19.76 -1.03
N SER A 16 5.55 -20.46 0.10
CA SER A 16 4.65 -20.40 1.25
C SER A 16 4.82 -19.14 2.09
N PHE A 17 5.95 -18.46 2.00
CA PHE A 17 6.21 -17.21 2.70
C PHE A 17 5.34 -16.06 2.15
N TYR A 18 5.18 -16.00 0.85
CA TYR A 18 4.45 -14.90 0.22
C TYR A 18 2.96 -15.21 0.09
N HIS A 19 2.13 -14.44 0.77
CA HIS A 19 0.66 -14.54 0.71
C HIS A 19 0.06 -14.33 -0.69
N HIS A 20 0.87 -13.86 -1.64
CA HIS A 20 0.46 -13.65 -3.03
C HIS A 20 0.38 -14.95 -3.83
N PHE A 21 1.08 -16.00 -3.38
CA PHE A 21 1.08 -17.31 -4.02
C PHE A 21 0.11 -18.27 -3.34
N GLU A 22 -0.62 -19.02 -4.15
CA GLU A 22 -1.48 -20.10 -3.70
C GLU A 22 -0.79 -21.43 -3.97
N ILE A 23 -0.59 -22.25 -2.91
CA ILE A 23 0.05 -23.56 -3.02
C ILE A 23 -1.03 -24.63 -3.13
N VAL A 24 -1.25 -25.12 -4.34
CA VAL A 24 -2.20 -26.19 -4.64
C VAL A 24 -1.48 -27.54 -4.53
N ARG A 25 -2.01 -28.47 -3.74
CA ARG A 25 -1.45 -29.82 -3.53
C ARG A 25 -2.37 -30.86 -4.13
N GLY A 26 -1.79 -31.71 -4.97
CA GLY A 26 -2.50 -32.81 -5.65
C GLY A 26 -3.10 -32.38 -6.99
N GLU A 27 -3.30 -33.37 -7.87
CA GLU A 27 -3.79 -33.15 -9.23
C GLU A 27 -5.28 -32.72 -9.29
N GLU A 28 -6.06 -33.10 -8.27
CA GLU A 28 -7.48 -32.78 -8.17
C GLU A 28 -7.77 -31.49 -7.38
N ALA A 29 -6.76 -30.93 -6.70
CA ALA A 29 -6.93 -29.74 -5.91
C ALA A 29 -7.07 -28.51 -6.82
N GLN A 30 -8.17 -27.80 -6.72
CA GLN A 30 -8.41 -26.55 -7.44
C GLN A 30 -8.03 -25.37 -6.55
N ALA A 31 -7.32 -24.41 -7.12
CA ALA A 31 -7.11 -23.12 -6.49
C ALA A 31 -8.46 -22.40 -6.29
N PRO A 32 -8.64 -21.62 -5.23
CA PRO A 32 -9.84 -20.82 -5.07
C PRO A 32 -10.05 -19.92 -6.30
N ARG A 33 -11.30 -19.75 -6.70
CA ARG A 33 -11.65 -18.90 -7.84
C ARG A 33 -11.11 -17.48 -7.66
N LEU A 34 -11.19 -16.99 -6.45
CA LEU A 34 -10.77 -15.64 -6.10
C LEU A 34 -10.25 -15.60 -4.67
N VAL A 35 -9.20 -14.82 -4.46
CA VAL A 35 -8.63 -14.58 -3.14
C VAL A 35 -8.82 -13.11 -2.77
N VAL A 36 -9.39 -12.88 -1.60
CA VAL A 36 -9.57 -11.56 -0.96
C VAL A 36 -8.54 -11.45 0.16
N ARG A 37 -7.59 -10.54 0.02
CA ARG A 37 -6.50 -10.31 0.97
C ARG A 37 -6.78 -9.05 1.77
N VAL A 38 -6.99 -9.19 3.05
CA VAL A 38 -7.23 -8.07 3.98
C VAL A 38 -5.92 -7.74 4.68
N CYS A 39 -5.42 -6.54 4.49
CA CYS A 39 -4.22 -6.08 5.19
C CYS A 39 -4.48 -6.02 6.71
N ASP A 40 -3.73 -6.81 7.49
CA ASP A 40 -3.83 -6.86 8.96
C ASP A 40 -2.65 -6.18 9.65
N SER A 41 -1.94 -5.30 8.95
CA SER A 41 -0.88 -4.49 9.56
C SER A 41 -1.47 -3.37 10.39
N LEU A 42 -0.64 -2.80 11.27
CA LEU A 42 -1.06 -1.89 12.33
C LEU A 42 -2.02 -0.78 11.85
N THR A 43 -1.68 -0.08 10.78
CA THR A 43 -2.50 1.03 10.26
C THR A 43 -3.88 0.54 9.80
N CYS A 44 -3.95 -0.56 9.08
CA CYS A 44 -5.22 -1.14 8.63
C CYS A 44 -6.01 -1.73 9.80
N SER A 45 -5.37 -2.38 10.77
CA SER A 45 -6.02 -2.86 11.99
C SER A 45 -6.65 -1.71 12.80
N MET A 46 -5.96 -0.58 12.92
CA MET A 46 -6.50 0.63 13.57
C MET A 46 -7.67 1.24 12.79
N ALA A 47 -7.74 1.00 11.49
CA ALA A 47 -8.78 1.50 10.60
C ALA A 47 -9.95 0.51 10.38
N GLY A 48 -10.01 -0.59 11.13
CA GLY A 48 -11.15 -1.53 11.09
C GLY A 48 -10.92 -2.79 10.24
N ALA A 49 -9.67 -3.14 9.90
CA ALA A 49 -9.40 -4.35 9.10
C ALA A 49 -9.80 -5.65 9.81
N ARG A 50 -9.75 -5.68 11.15
CA ARG A 50 -10.14 -6.88 11.92
C ARG A 50 -11.64 -7.16 11.82
N GLU A 51 -12.45 -6.11 11.84
CA GLU A 51 -13.88 -6.19 11.64
C GLU A 51 -14.22 -6.70 10.24
N LEU A 52 -13.47 -6.24 9.22
CA LEU A 52 -13.59 -6.75 7.85
C LEU A 52 -13.23 -8.24 7.76
N LEU A 53 -12.12 -8.65 8.38
CA LEU A 53 -11.72 -10.07 8.43
C LEU A 53 -12.78 -10.96 9.07
N ALA A 54 -13.42 -10.48 10.12
CA ALA A 54 -14.49 -11.23 10.80
C ALA A 54 -15.77 -11.30 9.97
N ALA A 55 -16.17 -10.21 9.31
CA ALA A 55 -17.45 -10.11 8.62
C ALA A 55 -17.44 -10.69 7.19
N LEU A 56 -16.35 -10.51 6.44
CA LEU A 56 -16.28 -10.87 5.02
C LEU A 56 -16.61 -12.34 4.71
N PRO A 57 -16.10 -13.34 5.45
CA PRO A 57 -16.38 -14.74 5.12
C PRO A 57 -17.88 -15.09 5.14
N GLU A 58 -18.61 -14.56 6.13
CA GLU A 58 -20.06 -14.78 6.26
C GLU A 58 -20.83 -14.03 5.17
N ARG A 59 -20.49 -12.75 4.95
CA ARG A 59 -21.17 -11.90 3.96
C ARG A 59 -20.96 -12.41 2.53
N LEU A 60 -19.76 -12.88 2.19
CA LEU A 60 -19.48 -13.51 0.90
C LEU A 60 -20.28 -14.79 0.70
N ARG A 61 -20.35 -15.63 1.73
CA ARG A 61 -21.15 -16.86 1.68
C ARG A 61 -22.64 -16.55 1.51
N ALA A 62 -23.17 -15.58 2.25
CA ALA A 62 -24.55 -15.12 2.12
C ALA A 62 -24.85 -14.54 0.72
N ALA A 63 -23.86 -13.94 0.06
CA ALA A 63 -23.96 -13.45 -1.31
C ALA A 63 -23.73 -14.55 -2.38
N GLY A 64 -23.67 -15.84 -1.99
CA GLY A 64 -23.45 -16.95 -2.92
C GLY A 64 -22.01 -17.07 -3.46
N GLN A 65 -21.04 -16.42 -2.82
CA GLN A 65 -19.62 -16.42 -3.22
C GLN A 65 -18.80 -17.38 -2.33
N SER A 66 -19.23 -18.64 -2.25
CA SER A 66 -18.61 -19.65 -1.37
C SER A 66 -17.22 -20.12 -1.81
N ASP A 67 -16.83 -19.84 -3.06
CA ASP A 67 -15.55 -20.17 -3.69
C ASP A 67 -14.51 -19.05 -3.58
N VAL A 68 -14.81 -18.04 -2.78
CA VAL A 68 -13.90 -16.92 -2.48
C VAL A 68 -13.22 -17.15 -1.14
N GLN A 69 -11.89 -17.13 -1.16
CA GLN A 69 -11.06 -17.25 0.05
C GLN A 69 -10.74 -15.87 0.62
N VAL A 70 -10.85 -15.70 1.94
CA VAL A 70 -10.45 -14.48 2.66
C VAL A 70 -9.21 -14.78 3.49
N LEU A 71 -8.16 -13.99 3.30
CA LEU A 71 -6.88 -14.14 4.00
C LEU A 71 -6.47 -12.84 4.69
N ALA A 72 -5.94 -12.94 5.90
CA ALA A 72 -5.18 -11.87 6.53
C ALA A 72 -3.78 -11.82 5.87
N VAL A 73 -3.31 -10.62 5.55
CA VAL A 73 -2.02 -10.46 4.88
C VAL A 73 -1.22 -9.31 5.51
N PRO A 74 0.12 -9.33 5.40
CA PRO A 74 0.97 -8.21 5.79
C PRO A 74 0.64 -6.92 5.04
N CYS A 75 1.39 -5.85 5.36
CA CYS A 75 1.20 -4.56 4.72
C CYS A 75 1.36 -4.65 3.19
N VAL A 76 0.34 -4.19 2.47
CA VAL A 76 0.32 -4.16 1.01
C VAL A 76 0.86 -2.84 0.44
N GLY A 77 1.44 -1.97 1.30
CA GLY A 77 2.07 -0.73 0.88
C GLY A 77 1.11 0.40 0.52
N ARG A 78 -0.13 0.40 1.05
CA ARG A 78 -1.15 1.44 0.80
C ARG A 78 -1.75 1.97 2.09
N CYS A 79 -0.89 2.27 3.07
CA CYS A 79 -1.35 2.64 4.41
C CYS A 79 -2.14 3.95 4.45
N GLU A 80 -1.93 4.85 3.49
CA GLU A 80 -2.68 6.10 3.31
C GLU A 80 -4.15 5.86 2.93
N GLN A 81 -4.47 4.65 2.45
CA GLN A 81 -5.81 4.24 2.01
C GLN A 81 -6.44 3.23 2.98
N ALA A 82 -5.96 3.15 4.20
CA ALA A 82 -6.43 2.17 5.18
C ALA A 82 -7.93 2.35 5.53
N PRO A 83 -8.66 1.25 5.80
CA PRO A 83 -8.22 -0.14 5.65
C PRO A 83 -8.19 -0.56 4.18
N VAL A 84 -7.21 -1.40 3.81
CA VAL A 84 -7.06 -1.87 2.43
C VAL A 84 -7.35 -3.35 2.32
N VAL A 85 -8.17 -3.69 1.33
CA VAL A 85 -8.41 -5.06 0.91
C VAL A 85 -7.99 -5.21 -0.54
N VAL A 86 -7.34 -6.31 -0.88
CA VAL A 86 -6.97 -6.60 -2.27
C VAL A 86 -7.79 -7.79 -2.76
N VAL A 87 -8.67 -7.56 -3.72
CA VAL A 87 -9.47 -8.59 -4.38
C VAL A 87 -8.72 -9.05 -5.62
N HIS A 88 -8.15 -10.23 -5.56
CA HIS A 88 -7.20 -10.75 -6.55
C HIS A 88 -5.97 -9.82 -6.69
N GLN A 89 -5.95 -8.92 -7.66
CA GLN A 89 -4.91 -7.89 -7.84
C GLN A 89 -5.50 -6.47 -7.81
N CYS A 90 -6.77 -6.34 -7.45
CA CYS A 90 -7.48 -5.07 -7.40
C CYS A 90 -7.53 -4.55 -5.97
N PRO A 91 -6.78 -3.51 -5.62
CA PRO A 91 -6.85 -2.90 -4.30
C PRO A 91 -8.17 -2.12 -4.13
N VAL A 92 -8.81 -2.32 -2.99
CA VAL A 92 -10.01 -1.60 -2.54
C VAL A 92 -9.56 -0.66 -1.43
N PRO A 93 -9.42 0.64 -1.70
CA PRO A 93 -9.05 1.62 -0.68
C PRO A 93 -10.24 1.90 0.24
N HIS A 94 -9.97 2.31 1.49
CA HIS A 94 -10.98 2.63 2.50
C HIS A 94 -12.09 1.55 2.54
N ALA A 95 -11.63 0.28 2.54
CA ALA A 95 -12.46 -0.86 2.28
C ALA A 95 -13.62 -0.98 3.29
N THR A 96 -14.80 -1.21 2.75
CA THR A 96 -15.99 -1.62 3.48
C THR A 96 -16.44 -2.99 2.99
N VAL A 97 -17.25 -3.69 3.78
CA VAL A 97 -17.78 -5.00 3.36
C VAL A 97 -18.49 -4.89 2.02
N ASP A 98 -19.31 -3.86 1.83
CA ASP A 98 -20.10 -3.69 0.60
C ASP A 98 -19.21 -3.39 -0.61
N ALA A 99 -18.18 -2.54 -0.47
CA ALA A 99 -17.22 -2.27 -1.54
C ALA A 99 -16.43 -3.54 -1.96
N VAL A 100 -16.08 -4.38 -0.99
CA VAL A 100 -15.41 -5.66 -1.28
C VAL A 100 -16.35 -6.62 -2.00
N LEU A 101 -17.62 -6.76 -1.56
CA LEU A 101 -18.63 -7.58 -2.23
C LEU A 101 -18.90 -7.12 -3.66
N GLU A 102 -19.01 -5.82 -3.88
CA GLU A 102 -19.14 -5.23 -5.22
C GLU A 102 -17.95 -5.60 -6.10
N THR A 103 -16.73 -5.40 -5.59
CA THR A 103 -15.50 -5.74 -6.32
C THR A 103 -15.42 -7.24 -6.66
N VAL A 104 -15.78 -8.12 -5.72
CA VAL A 104 -15.86 -9.58 -5.96
C VAL A 104 -16.87 -9.91 -7.05
N SER A 105 -18.02 -9.21 -7.08
CA SER A 105 -19.08 -9.43 -8.06
C SER A 105 -18.68 -9.03 -9.47
N LEU A 106 -17.82 -8.05 -9.63
CA LEU A 106 -17.23 -7.63 -10.91
C LEU A 106 -16.29 -8.69 -11.51
N LYS A 107 -15.95 -9.76 -10.74
CA LYS A 107 -15.06 -10.85 -11.16
C LYS A 107 -13.78 -10.29 -11.77
N PRO A 108 -12.97 -9.53 -11.01
CA PRO A 108 -11.76 -8.92 -11.55
C PRO A 108 -10.88 -10.01 -12.17
N ASN A 109 -10.62 -9.87 -13.45
CA ASN A 109 -9.79 -10.80 -14.21
C ASN A 109 -8.30 -10.55 -13.87
N ARG A 110 -7.45 -11.54 -14.09
CA ARG A 110 -5.99 -11.49 -13.88
C ARG A 110 -5.30 -10.32 -14.60
N ALA A 111 -5.90 -9.82 -15.67
CA ALA A 111 -5.44 -8.67 -16.42
C ALA A 111 -6.22 -7.42 -15.98
N VAL A 112 -5.65 -6.66 -15.04
CA VAL A 112 -5.91 -5.22 -14.88
C VAL A 112 -7.39 -4.83 -14.76
N ALA A 113 -8.08 -5.29 -13.74
CA ALA A 113 -9.23 -4.51 -13.30
C ALA A 113 -8.78 -3.62 -12.12
N LEU A 114 -8.32 -2.44 -12.44
CA LEU A 114 -8.29 -1.36 -11.46
C LEU A 114 -9.73 -1.17 -11.00
N HIS A 115 -9.97 -1.13 -9.68
CA HIS A 115 -11.29 -0.80 -9.16
C HIS A 115 -11.72 0.54 -9.79
N PRO A 116 -12.95 0.67 -10.28
CA PRO A 116 -13.41 1.90 -10.95
C PRO A 116 -13.23 3.16 -10.12
N GLN A 117 -13.22 3.01 -8.79
CA GLN A 117 -12.98 4.08 -7.82
C GLN A 117 -11.54 4.12 -7.30
N ALA A 118 -10.63 3.34 -7.91
CA ALA A 118 -9.22 3.43 -7.53
C ALA A 118 -8.75 4.88 -7.76
N PRO A 119 -8.03 5.48 -6.80
CA PRO A 119 -7.51 6.83 -6.97
C PRO A 119 -6.72 6.96 -8.27
N ALA A 120 -6.82 8.10 -8.93
CA ALA A 120 -6.09 8.37 -10.17
C ALA A 120 -4.58 8.14 -10.03
N ALA A 121 -4.02 8.34 -8.84
CA ALA A 121 -2.63 8.03 -8.51
C ALA A 121 -2.26 6.55 -8.71
N ILE A 122 -3.20 5.62 -8.59
CA ILE A 122 -2.97 4.19 -8.86
C ILE A 122 -2.90 3.91 -10.36
N ASN A 123 -3.59 4.72 -11.16
CA ASN A 123 -3.59 4.65 -12.61
C ASN A 123 -2.45 5.46 -13.23
N PHE A 124 -1.75 6.24 -12.43
CA PHE A 124 -0.72 7.15 -12.89
C PHE A 124 0.38 6.44 -13.69
N ASP A 125 0.90 5.35 -13.18
CA ASP A 125 1.96 4.58 -13.85
C ASP A 125 1.51 4.07 -15.22
N VAL A 126 0.28 3.56 -15.29
CA VAL A 126 -0.28 3.02 -16.53
C VAL A 126 -0.55 4.15 -17.53
N ALA A 127 -1.07 5.27 -17.06
CA ALA A 127 -1.34 6.43 -17.90
C ALA A 127 -0.04 7.09 -18.38
N ALA A 128 0.97 7.23 -17.53
CA ALA A 128 2.27 7.77 -17.88
C ALA A 128 3.01 6.88 -18.88
N LEU A 129 3.01 5.56 -18.68
CA LEU A 129 3.61 4.60 -19.60
C LEU A 129 2.88 4.55 -20.96
N ALA A 130 1.58 4.80 -20.98
CA ALA A 130 0.78 4.87 -22.20
C ALA A 130 0.85 6.21 -22.92
N GLY A 131 1.57 7.20 -22.38
CA GLY A 131 1.65 8.56 -22.95
C GLY A 131 0.32 9.32 -22.88
N GLN A 132 -0.60 8.94 -21.99
CA GLN A 132 -1.88 9.58 -21.79
C GLN A 132 -1.76 10.74 -20.81
N SER A 133 -2.60 11.78 -20.96
CA SER A 133 -2.69 12.82 -19.96
C SER A 133 -3.23 12.24 -18.63
N VAL A 134 -2.55 12.57 -17.54
CA VAL A 134 -2.99 12.14 -16.21
C VAL A 134 -4.35 12.77 -15.91
N PRO A 135 -5.36 11.98 -15.50
CA PRO A 135 -6.66 12.54 -15.13
C PRO A 135 -6.52 13.52 -13.95
N VAL A 136 -7.38 14.53 -13.92
CA VAL A 136 -7.46 15.45 -12.77
C VAL A 136 -7.76 14.62 -11.52
N GLN A 137 -6.94 14.80 -10.50
CA GLN A 137 -7.04 14.01 -9.26
C GLN A 137 -8.26 14.46 -8.44
N PRO A 138 -8.93 13.53 -7.73
CA PRO A 138 -9.98 13.88 -6.79
C PRO A 138 -9.45 14.83 -5.70
N GLU A 139 -10.32 15.65 -5.14
CA GLU A 139 -9.98 16.53 -4.03
C GLU A 139 -9.36 15.74 -2.86
N GLY A 140 -8.28 16.25 -2.30
CA GLY A 140 -7.58 15.65 -1.15
C GLY A 140 -6.42 14.71 -1.48
N ILE A 141 -6.15 14.42 -2.75
CA ILE A 141 -4.95 13.67 -3.16
C ILE A 141 -3.89 14.66 -3.67
N SER A 142 -2.67 14.57 -3.16
CA SER A 142 -1.56 15.36 -3.67
C SER A 142 -1.35 15.10 -5.17
N PRO A 143 -1.27 16.12 -6.01
CA PRO A 143 -1.02 15.93 -7.42
C PRO A 143 0.38 15.33 -7.63
N ALA A 144 0.53 14.51 -8.66
CA ALA A 144 1.84 14.15 -9.15
C ALA A 144 2.48 15.36 -9.84
N TYR A 145 3.75 15.60 -9.57
CA TYR A 145 4.50 16.71 -10.18
C TYR A 145 5.32 16.18 -11.36
N ALA A 146 5.28 16.91 -12.46
CA ALA A 146 6.03 16.54 -13.65
C ALA A 146 7.56 16.61 -13.42
N ASP A 147 7.99 17.59 -12.60
CA ASP A 147 9.38 17.79 -12.26
C ASP A 147 9.56 18.63 -10.98
N LEU A 148 10.81 18.89 -10.61
CA LEU A 148 11.17 19.73 -9.47
C LEU A 148 10.68 21.19 -9.60
N ALA A 149 10.63 21.73 -10.81
CA ALA A 149 10.18 23.10 -11.03
C ALA A 149 8.69 23.23 -10.71
N ALA A 150 7.85 22.33 -11.26
CA ALA A 150 6.42 22.26 -10.97
C ALA A 150 6.14 22.08 -9.48
N TYR A 151 6.93 21.24 -8.79
CA TYR A 151 6.81 21.04 -7.34
C TYR A 151 7.11 22.34 -6.57
N ARG A 152 8.18 23.07 -6.95
CA ARG A 152 8.55 24.35 -6.32
C ARG A 152 7.53 25.46 -6.55
N GLU A 153 6.99 25.55 -7.77
CA GLU A 153 5.93 26.53 -8.11
C GLU A 153 4.70 26.38 -7.21
N GLN A 154 4.39 25.18 -6.76
CA GLN A 154 3.29 24.90 -5.85
C GLN A 154 3.68 24.95 -4.36
N GLY A 155 4.85 25.51 -4.04
CA GLY A 155 5.30 25.71 -2.67
C GLY A 155 6.17 24.55 -2.12
N GLY A 156 6.58 23.62 -2.96
CA GLY A 156 7.48 22.54 -2.58
C GLY A 156 8.83 23.08 -2.07
N TYR A 157 9.36 22.42 -1.04
CA TYR A 157 10.60 22.77 -0.35
C TYR A 157 10.66 24.14 0.33
N GLN A 158 9.56 24.91 0.43
CA GLN A 158 9.55 26.20 1.12
C GLN A 158 9.98 26.10 2.59
N THR A 159 9.44 25.12 3.33
CA THR A 159 9.83 24.87 4.72
C THR A 159 11.29 24.48 4.84
N ALA A 160 11.79 23.65 3.94
CA ALA A 160 13.21 23.26 3.94
C ALA A 160 14.14 24.44 3.64
N ALA A 161 13.76 25.31 2.70
CA ALA A 161 14.50 26.53 2.39
C ALA A 161 14.51 27.50 3.58
N ALA A 162 13.36 27.73 4.22
CA ALA A 162 13.26 28.59 5.40
C ALA A 162 14.12 28.09 6.57
N LEU A 163 14.19 26.76 6.78
CA LEU A 163 15.07 26.17 7.78
C LEU A 163 16.55 26.35 7.45
N VAL A 164 16.96 26.14 6.20
CA VAL A 164 18.34 26.29 5.75
C VAL A 164 18.78 27.75 5.84
N ASN A 165 17.89 28.68 5.50
CA ASN A 165 18.15 30.13 5.57
C ASN A 165 18.08 30.71 7.00
N GLY A 166 17.69 29.91 8.00
CA GLY A 166 17.53 30.36 9.38
C GLY A 166 16.30 31.25 9.61
N GLU A 167 15.34 31.25 8.68
CA GLU A 167 14.08 31.98 8.75
C GLU A 167 13.05 31.23 9.61
N MET A 168 13.27 29.94 9.84
CA MET A 168 12.43 29.06 10.66
C MET A 168 13.26 28.26 11.64
N ASP A 169 12.78 28.15 12.87
CA ASP A 169 13.44 27.34 13.90
C ASP A 169 13.16 25.83 13.71
N ALA A 170 14.21 25.04 13.67
CA ALA A 170 14.12 23.59 13.54
C ALA A 170 13.40 22.95 14.74
N GLU A 171 13.51 23.52 15.95
CA GLU A 171 12.80 23.01 17.12
C GLU A 171 11.28 23.22 16.98
N ALA A 172 10.85 24.35 16.45
CA ALA A 172 9.45 24.61 16.17
C ALA A 172 8.86 23.62 15.16
N VAL A 173 9.63 23.24 14.12
CA VAL A 173 9.21 22.22 13.14
C VAL A 173 9.11 20.84 13.78
N LEU A 174 10.06 20.46 14.64
CA LEU A 174 10.01 19.17 15.36
C LEU A 174 8.81 19.11 16.30
N ALA A 175 8.53 20.19 17.04
CA ALA A 175 7.38 20.27 17.91
C ALA A 175 6.06 20.15 17.11
N ALA A 176 5.94 20.86 16.00
CA ALA A 176 4.77 20.76 15.13
C ALA A 176 4.58 19.33 14.58
N MET A 177 5.66 18.63 14.24
CA MET A 177 5.61 17.24 13.80
C MET A 177 5.17 16.28 14.92
N GLU A 178 5.60 16.52 16.16
CA GLU A 178 5.16 15.75 17.33
C GLU A 178 3.68 15.99 17.62
N ASP A 179 3.26 17.25 17.64
CA ASP A 179 1.88 17.68 17.94
C ASP A 179 0.88 17.23 16.85
N SER A 180 1.34 17.09 15.60
CA SER A 180 0.49 16.61 14.50
C SER A 180 0.01 15.17 14.68
N GLY A 181 0.67 14.40 15.54
CA GLY A 181 0.38 12.97 15.72
C GLY A 181 0.70 12.10 14.49
N LEU A 182 1.39 12.63 13.48
CA LEU A 182 1.75 11.89 12.27
C LEU A 182 2.58 10.65 12.61
N ARG A 183 2.22 9.53 12.02
CA ARG A 183 2.88 8.24 12.19
C ARG A 183 3.38 7.70 10.88
N GLY A 184 4.40 6.84 10.95
CA GLY A 184 4.86 6.08 9.80
C GLY A 184 3.76 5.18 9.26
N LEU A 185 3.61 5.12 7.94
CA LEU A 185 2.58 4.36 7.24
C LEU A 185 3.07 3.00 6.72
N GLY A 186 4.31 2.62 7.02
CA GLY A 186 4.90 1.33 6.61
C GLY A 186 4.53 0.16 7.51
N GLY A 187 3.41 0.23 8.26
CA GLY A 187 2.91 -0.87 9.10
C GLY A 187 3.21 -0.73 10.59
N ALA A 188 4.40 -0.26 11.00
CA ALA A 188 4.79 -0.13 12.40
C ALA A 188 4.14 1.06 13.14
N GLY A 189 3.65 2.06 12.43
CA GLY A 189 2.97 3.21 13.01
C GLY A 189 3.82 4.05 13.96
N PHE A 190 5.16 4.07 13.78
CA PHE A 190 6.05 4.80 14.66
C PHE A 190 5.84 6.32 14.55
N PRO A 191 5.75 7.11 15.65
CA PRO A 191 5.53 8.55 15.60
C PRO A 191 6.64 9.28 14.82
N ALA A 192 6.27 10.01 13.76
CA ALA A 192 7.23 10.63 12.84
C ALA A 192 8.06 11.72 13.52
N GLY A 193 7.44 12.60 14.31
CA GLY A 193 8.14 13.66 15.03
C GLY A 193 9.17 13.09 16.03
N ARG A 194 8.80 12.06 16.78
CA ARG A 194 9.73 11.36 17.69
C ARG A 194 10.91 10.74 16.92
N LYS A 195 10.66 10.16 15.76
CA LYS A 195 11.73 9.60 14.91
C LYS A 195 12.71 10.69 14.47
N TRP A 196 12.19 11.83 14.03
CA TRP A 196 13.03 12.95 13.63
C TRP A 196 13.88 13.50 14.76
N ARG A 197 13.32 13.59 15.98
CA ARG A 197 14.06 14.01 17.18
C ARG A 197 15.20 13.04 17.48
N ILE A 198 14.92 11.73 17.49
CA ILE A 198 15.94 10.69 17.74
C ILE A 198 17.07 10.80 16.70
N VAL A 199 16.75 11.03 15.43
CA VAL A 199 17.78 11.18 14.38
C VAL A 199 18.57 12.47 14.56
N ARG A 200 17.92 13.57 14.94
CA ARG A 200 18.59 14.85 15.20
C ARG A 200 19.60 14.75 16.35
N ASP A 201 19.32 13.95 17.37
CA ASP A 201 20.18 13.77 18.55
C ASP A 201 21.41 12.90 18.25
N GLN A 202 21.47 12.24 17.09
CA GLN A 202 22.64 11.47 16.69
C GLN A 202 23.80 12.39 16.27
N PRO A 203 25.07 11.96 16.46
CA PRO A 203 26.23 12.74 16.02
C PRO A 203 26.26 12.92 14.49
N ALA A 204 26.82 14.04 14.04
CA ALA A 204 27.06 14.29 12.63
C ALA A 204 28.33 13.52 12.13
N PRO A 205 28.43 13.21 10.82
CA PRO A 205 27.46 13.49 9.75
C PRO A 205 26.28 12.50 9.80
N ARG A 206 25.08 13.03 9.59
CA ARG A 206 23.88 12.20 9.41
C ARG A 206 23.62 12.01 7.93
N LEU A 207 23.48 10.75 7.53
CA LEU A 207 23.22 10.37 6.15
C LEU A 207 21.78 9.86 6.00
N MET A 208 21.21 10.04 4.83
CA MET A 208 19.88 9.54 4.47
C MET A 208 20.01 8.50 3.36
N ALA A 209 19.45 7.33 3.59
CA ALA A 209 19.25 6.33 2.56
C ALA A 209 17.73 6.26 2.23
N VAL A 210 17.42 6.36 0.95
CA VAL A 210 16.04 6.22 0.46
C VAL A 210 15.94 4.86 -0.21
N ASN A 211 14.99 4.04 0.29
CA ASN A 211 14.68 2.76 -0.31
C ASN A 211 13.35 2.89 -1.09
N ILE A 212 13.43 2.71 -2.39
CA ILE A 212 12.29 2.66 -3.33
C ILE A 212 12.37 1.33 -4.08
N ASP A 213 12.51 0.24 -3.33
CA ASP A 213 12.52 -1.13 -3.89
C ASP A 213 11.20 -1.84 -3.56
N GLU A 214 10.43 -2.19 -4.59
CA GLU A 214 9.18 -2.92 -4.49
C GLU A 214 9.37 -4.38 -4.92
N GLY A 215 10.31 -5.05 -4.26
CA GLY A 215 10.67 -6.43 -4.56
C GLY A 215 9.65 -7.46 -4.09
N GLU A 216 8.73 -7.11 -3.18
CA GLU A 216 7.76 -8.07 -2.61
C GLU A 216 6.52 -8.21 -3.50
N PRO A 217 6.17 -9.46 -3.92
CA PRO A 217 4.92 -9.70 -4.62
C PRO A 217 3.70 -9.23 -3.83
N GLY A 218 2.82 -8.47 -4.48
CA GLY A 218 1.57 -7.98 -3.88
C GLY A 218 1.70 -6.68 -3.08
N THR A 219 2.83 -5.98 -3.13
CA THR A 219 2.99 -4.62 -2.59
C THR A 219 2.88 -3.56 -3.70
N PHE A 220 2.54 -2.33 -3.34
CA PHE A 220 2.21 -1.26 -4.29
C PHE A 220 2.78 0.11 -3.90
N LYS A 221 3.58 0.20 -2.84
CA LYS A 221 3.97 1.50 -2.24
C LYS A 221 4.91 2.33 -3.11
N ASP A 222 5.87 1.69 -3.76
CA ASP A 222 6.98 2.43 -4.37
C ASP A 222 6.58 3.02 -5.71
N ARG A 223 5.62 2.44 -6.41
CA ARG A 223 5.02 3.01 -7.62
C ARG A 223 4.35 4.36 -7.40
N THR A 224 3.98 4.68 -6.17
CA THR A 224 3.40 5.98 -5.83
C THR A 224 4.45 7.07 -5.76
N TYR A 225 5.73 6.71 -5.61
CA TYR A 225 6.83 7.65 -5.46
C TYR A 225 7.67 7.83 -6.73
N LEU A 226 7.50 6.98 -7.73
CA LEU A 226 8.19 7.01 -9.02
C LEU A 226 7.35 7.67 -10.10
#